data_c7141c7c12f28c419b7cc41d3f88e5a6
#
_entry.id   c7141c7c12f28c419b7cc41d3f88e5a6
#
_cell.length_a   1.000
_cell.length_b   1.000
_cell.length_c   1.000
_cell.angle_alpha   90.00
_cell.angle_beta   90.00
_cell.angle_gamma   90.00
#
_symmetry.space_group_name_H-M   'P 1'
#
loop_
_entity.id
_entity.type
_entity.pdbx_description
1 polymer ?
#
loop_
_entity_poly.entity_id
_entity_poly.type
_entity_poly.pdbx_seq_one_letter_code
_entity_poly.pdbx_strand_id
1 'polypeptide(L)'
;VNDEEFSVLSSLLRDDQIVIKAQELAKDGIVTLIYPMRGNEAALGLNTLENPARRQEATLAKESGEYTIAGPFELQQGGIGALLFDPIYTTDDSGNKTFWGFSLLVLDWESFLDEIELNTLEEAGYTYEIWKISPATGEHVSIAHSGNSRRSDAMEVLCTVPNDTWHFEIVPKNGWLSLLQVFVFFALGLILSLLASIGFLQFQMRRYKDEIHAAELEKAVQEA
;
A
#
# COMPACT_ATOMS: atom_id res chain seq x y z
N VAL A 1 0.94 -22.57 29.88
CA VAL A 1 1.23 -21.16 30.20
C VAL A 1 0.15 -20.67 31.11
N ASN A 2 0.47 -20.20 32.29
CA ASN A 2 -0.46 -19.53 33.20
C ASN A 2 -0.46 -18.00 32.94
N ASP A 3 -1.34 -17.26 33.61
CA ASP A 3 -1.53 -15.81 33.42
C ASP A 3 -0.26 -15.02 33.74
N GLU A 4 0.46 -15.41 34.81
CA GLU A 4 1.69 -14.75 35.24
C GLU A 4 2.83 -14.99 34.24
N GLU A 5 3.04 -16.24 33.79
CA GLU A 5 4.03 -16.59 32.77
C GLU A 5 3.73 -15.89 31.44
N PHE A 6 2.48 -15.84 31.03
CA PHE A 6 2.06 -15.15 29.82
C PHE A 6 2.37 -13.65 29.91
N SER A 7 2.00 -13.03 31.03
CA SER A 7 2.23 -11.61 31.25
C SER A 7 3.72 -11.24 31.21
N VAL A 8 4.57 -12.08 31.82
CA VAL A 8 6.04 -11.88 31.81
C VAL A 8 6.58 -12.01 30.38
N LEU A 9 6.24 -13.08 29.66
CA LEU A 9 6.69 -13.29 28.29
C LEU A 9 6.22 -12.18 27.34
N SER A 10 4.95 -11.78 27.43
CA SER A 10 4.39 -10.71 26.65
C SER A 10 5.04 -9.36 26.91
N SER A 11 5.39 -9.09 28.20
CA SER A 11 6.10 -7.86 28.56
C SER A 11 7.51 -7.77 27.95
N LEU A 12 8.17 -8.91 27.78
CA LEU A 12 9.50 -8.99 27.15
C LEU A 12 9.44 -8.84 25.61
N LEU A 13 8.32 -9.22 25.00
CA LEU A 13 8.08 -9.14 23.56
C LEU A 13 7.43 -7.82 23.14
N ARG A 14 6.96 -7.05 24.12
CA ARG A 14 6.31 -5.76 23.84
C ARG A 14 7.36 -4.78 23.35
N ASP A 15 7.16 -4.29 22.16
CA ASP A 15 7.85 -3.12 21.67
C ASP A 15 7.36 -1.85 22.39
N ASP A 16 8.22 -0.83 22.52
CA ASP A 16 7.86 0.48 23.07
C ASP A 16 6.85 1.25 22.20
N GLN A 17 6.53 0.71 21.03
CA GLN A 17 5.56 1.30 20.10
C GLN A 17 4.12 1.04 20.56
N ILE A 18 3.28 2.06 20.40
CA ILE A 18 1.88 2.07 20.81
C ILE A 18 1.01 1.22 19.86
N VAL A 19 1.55 0.80 18.72
CA VAL A 19 0.83 0.08 17.66
C VAL A 19 0.22 -1.24 18.16
N ILE A 20 0.93 -1.98 19.02
CA ILE A 20 0.41 -3.22 19.61
C ILE A 20 -0.39 -2.87 20.86
N LYS A 21 -1.73 -2.88 20.74
CA LYS A 21 -2.66 -2.62 21.84
C LYS A 21 -2.68 -3.76 22.85
N ALA A 22 -2.72 -5.00 22.38
CA ALA A 22 -2.70 -6.20 23.23
C ALA A 22 -2.10 -7.42 22.52
N GLN A 23 -1.58 -8.33 23.32
CA GLN A 23 -1.26 -9.71 22.96
C GLN A 23 -2.26 -10.62 23.66
N GLU A 24 -2.80 -11.59 22.95
CA GLU A 24 -3.84 -12.48 23.48
C GLU A 24 -3.51 -13.94 23.16
N LEU A 25 -3.96 -14.87 24.03
CA LEU A 25 -4.05 -16.28 23.71
C LEU A 25 -5.50 -16.70 23.71
N ALA A 26 -5.92 -17.34 22.62
CA ALA A 26 -7.29 -17.79 22.42
C ALA A 26 -7.34 -19.32 22.27
N LYS A 27 -7.51 -20.04 23.40
CA LYS A 27 -7.64 -21.48 23.39
C LYS A 27 -8.97 -21.89 22.73
N ASP A 28 -8.91 -22.81 21.78
CA ASP A 28 -10.08 -23.23 20.98
C ASP A 28 -10.82 -22.05 20.30
N GLY A 29 -10.10 -20.94 20.07
CA GLY A 29 -10.65 -19.71 19.51
C GLY A 29 -11.27 -18.74 20.54
N ILE A 30 -11.30 -19.11 21.82
CA ILE A 30 -11.82 -18.28 22.91
C ILE A 30 -10.67 -17.57 23.62
N VAL A 31 -10.70 -16.25 23.67
CA VAL A 31 -9.68 -15.43 24.34
C VAL A 31 -9.65 -15.75 25.83
N THR A 32 -8.54 -16.27 26.31
CA THR A 32 -8.36 -16.73 27.71
C THR A 32 -7.31 -15.95 28.47
N LEU A 33 -6.30 -15.41 27.77
CA LEU A 33 -5.23 -14.60 28.35
C LEU A 33 -5.04 -13.33 27.52
N ILE A 34 -4.79 -12.20 28.18
CA ILE A 34 -4.60 -10.89 27.54
C ILE A 34 -3.49 -10.13 28.25
N TYR A 35 -2.58 -9.53 27.51
CA TYR A 35 -1.58 -8.62 28.02
C TYR A 35 -1.47 -7.34 27.16
N PRO A 36 -1.50 -6.12 27.75
CA PRO A 36 -1.89 -5.88 29.13
C PRO A 36 -3.39 -6.12 29.34
N MET A 37 -3.78 -6.63 30.49
CA MET A 37 -5.19 -6.83 30.84
C MET A 37 -5.93 -5.48 30.95
N ARG A 38 -5.29 -4.50 31.59
CA ARG A 38 -5.90 -3.18 31.81
C ARG A 38 -6.28 -2.50 30.50
N GLY A 39 -7.56 -2.23 30.31
CA GLY A 39 -8.14 -1.59 29.12
C GLY A 39 -8.51 -2.57 28.01
N ASN A 40 -8.27 -3.88 28.20
CA ASN A 40 -8.60 -4.93 27.24
C ASN A 40 -9.54 -5.99 27.82
N GLU A 41 -10.07 -5.77 29.02
CA GLU A 41 -10.89 -6.74 29.75
C GLU A 41 -12.12 -7.22 28.96
N ALA A 42 -12.68 -6.35 28.11
CA ALA A 42 -13.86 -6.66 27.30
C ALA A 42 -13.63 -7.74 26.23
N ALA A 43 -12.38 -8.00 25.87
CA ALA A 43 -12.05 -9.06 24.91
C ALA A 43 -11.96 -10.44 25.56
N LEU A 44 -11.87 -10.54 26.90
CA LEU A 44 -11.78 -11.81 27.61
C LEU A 44 -13.07 -12.63 27.39
N GLY A 45 -12.92 -13.89 26.99
CA GLY A 45 -14.04 -14.79 26.71
C GLY A 45 -14.64 -14.62 25.31
N LEU A 46 -14.10 -13.71 24.48
CA LEU A 46 -14.57 -13.56 23.10
C LEU A 46 -14.22 -14.80 22.28
N ASN A 47 -15.24 -15.40 21.62
CA ASN A 47 -15.02 -16.48 20.67
C ASN A 47 -14.75 -15.90 19.28
N THR A 48 -13.51 -15.97 18.84
CA THR A 48 -13.04 -15.42 17.54
C THR A 48 -13.60 -16.23 16.35
N LEU A 49 -13.83 -17.53 16.52
CA LEU A 49 -14.35 -18.41 15.47
C LEU A 49 -15.87 -18.26 15.25
N GLU A 50 -16.58 -17.65 16.21
CA GLU A 50 -18.02 -17.40 16.10
C GLU A 50 -18.36 -15.94 15.85
N ASN A 51 -17.43 -15.03 16.13
CA ASN A 51 -17.64 -13.60 15.97
C ASN A 51 -17.75 -13.21 14.49
N PRO A 52 -18.87 -12.61 14.03
CA PRO A 52 -19.10 -12.32 12.61
C PRO A 52 -18.01 -11.46 11.94
N ALA A 53 -17.37 -10.56 12.69
CA ALA A 53 -16.35 -9.65 12.17
C ALA A 53 -14.95 -10.29 12.05
N ARG A 54 -14.75 -11.51 12.56
CA ARG A 54 -13.42 -12.13 12.70
C ARG A 54 -13.37 -13.58 12.26
N ARG A 55 -14.53 -14.27 12.26
CA ARG A 55 -14.62 -15.72 12.03
C ARG A 55 -14.00 -16.17 10.71
N GLN A 56 -14.08 -15.34 9.67
CA GLN A 56 -13.58 -15.70 8.34
C GLN A 56 -12.06 -15.86 8.37
N GLU A 57 -11.35 -14.87 8.86
CA GLU A 57 -9.89 -14.87 8.94
C GLU A 57 -9.40 -15.84 10.02
N ALA A 58 -10.08 -15.94 11.14
CA ALA A 58 -9.77 -16.92 12.18
C ALA A 58 -9.92 -18.37 11.66
N THR A 59 -10.99 -18.65 10.90
CA THR A 59 -11.19 -19.97 10.28
C THR A 59 -10.12 -20.23 9.23
N LEU A 60 -9.81 -19.25 8.38
CA LEU A 60 -8.77 -19.38 7.38
C LEU A 60 -7.40 -19.67 8.01
N ALA A 61 -7.01 -18.96 9.08
CA ALA A 61 -5.77 -19.23 9.81
C ALA A 61 -5.75 -20.66 10.36
N LYS A 62 -6.85 -21.09 11.00
CA LYS A 62 -6.99 -22.44 11.54
C LYS A 62 -6.88 -23.54 10.47
N GLU A 63 -7.41 -23.32 9.26
CA GLU A 63 -7.43 -24.33 8.20
C GLU A 63 -6.13 -24.36 7.40
N SER A 64 -5.54 -23.19 7.15
CA SER A 64 -4.29 -23.08 6.38
C SER A 64 -3.04 -23.39 7.21
N GLY A 65 -3.08 -23.12 8.52
CA GLY A 65 -1.90 -23.14 9.37
C GLY A 65 -1.01 -21.92 9.22
N GLU A 66 -1.44 -20.95 8.44
CA GLU A 66 -0.74 -19.68 8.19
C GLU A 66 -1.41 -18.54 8.98
N TYR A 67 -0.64 -17.52 9.34
CA TYR A 67 -1.25 -16.39 10.02
C TYR A 67 -2.07 -15.52 9.06
N THR A 68 -3.12 -14.92 9.60
CA THR A 68 -4.03 -14.05 8.85
C THR A 68 -4.23 -12.72 9.57
N ILE A 69 -4.67 -11.71 8.83
CA ILE A 69 -5.06 -10.41 9.37
C ILE A 69 -6.55 -10.18 9.14
N ALA A 70 -7.27 -9.80 10.20
CA ALA A 70 -8.66 -9.39 10.17
C ALA A 70 -8.78 -7.90 10.50
N GLY A 71 -9.67 -7.20 9.83
CA GLY A 71 -9.92 -5.77 10.08
C GLY A 71 -9.50 -4.86 8.92
N PRO A 72 -9.44 -3.52 9.15
CA PRO A 72 -9.79 -2.88 10.43
C PRO A 72 -11.28 -2.94 10.76
N PHE A 73 -11.63 -3.03 12.04
CA PHE A 73 -12.99 -3.03 12.57
C PHE A 73 -13.04 -2.50 14.02
N GLU A 74 -14.25 -2.28 14.54
CA GLU A 74 -14.43 -1.84 15.92
C GLU A 74 -14.07 -2.97 16.90
N LEU A 75 -13.15 -2.68 17.82
CA LEU A 75 -12.70 -3.63 18.85
C LEU A 75 -13.70 -3.69 20.01
N GLN A 76 -13.80 -4.85 20.68
CA GLN A 76 -14.64 -5.00 21.89
C GLN A 76 -14.19 -4.09 23.04
N GLN A 77 -12.89 -3.87 23.15
CA GLN A 77 -12.27 -2.96 24.12
C GLN A 77 -12.26 -1.50 23.68
N GLY A 78 -12.97 -1.18 22.58
CA GLY A 78 -13.09 0.16 22.02
C GLY A 78 -11.95 0.56 21.08
N GLY A 79 -12.27 1.52 20.21
CA GLY A 79 -11.40 1.99 19.12
C GLY A 79 -11.47 1.08 17.89
N ILE A 80 -10.81 1.52 16.83
CA ILE A 80 -10.64 0.74 15.60
C ILE A 80 -9.32 -0.01 15.70
N GLY A 81 -9.31 -1.28 15.27
CA GLY A 81 -8.10 -2.09 15.27
C GLY A 81 -8.14 -3.23 14.27
N ALA A 82 -7.02 -3.91 14.15
CA ALA A 82 -6.89 -5.14 13.39
C ALA A 82 -6.33 -6.25 14.28
N LEU A 83 -6.63 -7.51 13.94
CA LEU A 83 -6.14 -8.69 14.64
C LEU A 83 -5.30 -9.53 13.70
N LEU A 84 -4.08 -9.87 14.13
CA LEU A 84 -3.31 -10.94 13.50
C LEU A 84 -3.59 -12.25 14.25
N PHE A 85 -3.97 -13.28 13.50
CA PHE A 85 -4.21 -14.63 13.99
C PHE A 85 -3.03 -15.52 13.62
N ASP A 86 -2.29 -16.00 14.61
CA ASP A 86 -1.25 -17.01 14.44
C ASP A 86 -1.73 -18.33 15.04
N PRO A 87 -2.05 -19.35 14.22
CA PRO A 87 -2.65 -20.59 14.71
C PRO A 87 -1.60 -21.48 15.38
N ILE A 88 -1.94 -21.95 16.57
CA ILE A 88 -1.10 -22.84 17.38
C ILE A 88 -1.65 -24.26 17.29
N TYR A 89 -0.78 -25.21 17.02
CA TYR A 89 -1.09 -26.65 17.04
C TYR A 89 -0.24 -27.37 18.06
N THR A 90 -0.83 -28.36 18.71
CA THR A 90 -0.11 -29.35 19.50
C THR A 90 0.10 -30.61 18.69
N THR A 91 1.21 -31.31 18.91
CA THR A 91 1.49 -32.57 18.24
C THR A 91 1.51 -33.67 19.32
N ASP A 92 0.75 -34.74 19.12
CA ASP A 92 0.76 -35.90 20.00
C ASP A 92 1.97 -36.80 19.76
N ASP A 93 2.15 -37.82 20.62
CA ASP A 93 3.27 -38.78 20.52
C ASP A 93 3.26 -39.59 19.20
N SER A 94 2.13 -39.60 18.50
CA SER A 94 1.92 -40.27 17.22
C SER A 94 2.17 -39.34 16.02
N GLY A 95 2.48 -38.06 16.25
CA GLY A 95 2.75 -37.07 15.22
C GLY A 95 1.49 -36.37 14.68
N ASN A 96 0.30 -36.61 15.24
CA ASN A 96 -0.92 -35.94 14.81
C ASN A 96 -0.96 -34.52 15.35
N LYS A 97 -1.22 -33.56 14.45
CA LYS A 97 -1.40 -32.15 14.80
C LYS A 97 -2.85 -31.89 15.17
N THR A 98 -3.06 -31.26 16.32
CA THR A 98 -4.37 -30.82 16.79
C THR A 98 -4.36 -29.31 17.03
N PHE A 99 -5.33 -28.60 16.52
CA PHE A 99 -5.48 -27.17 16.76
C PHE A 99 -5.68 -26.90 18.25
N TRP A 100 -4.79 -26.10 18.83
CA TRP A 100 -4.87 -25.69 20.23
C TRP A 100 -5.62 -24.36 20.38
N GLY A 101 -5.41 -23.43 19.43
CA GLY A 101 -5.95 -22.09 19.51
C GLY A 101 -5.12 -21.10 18.70
N PHE A 102 -5.18 -19.84 19.09
CA PHE A 102 -4.43 -18.75 18.45
C PHE A 102 -3.55 -18.00 19.44
N SER A 103 -2.40 -17.54 18.97
CA SER A 103 -1.72 -16.34 19.44
C SER A 103 -2.25 -15.15 18.63
N LEU A 104 -2.66 -14.09 19.30
CA LEU A 104 -3.25 -12.91 18.67
C LEU A 104 -2.42 -11.66 18.98
N LEU A 105 -2.23 -10.83 17.98
CA LEU A 105 -1.81 -9.45 18.16
C LEU A 105 -2.97 -8.52 17.82
N VAL A 106 -3.32 -7.68 18.76
CA VAL A 106 -4.34 -6.63 18.55
C VAL A 106 -3.61 -5.34 18.23
N LEU A 107 -3.83 -4.83 17.02
CA LEU A 107 -3.25 -3.57 16.56
C LEU A 107 -4.23 -2.43 16.81
N ASP A 108 -3.72 -1.32 17.35
CA ASP A 108 -4.43 -0.05 17.33
C ASP A 108 -4.28 0.58 15.94
N TRP A 109 -5.40 0.80 15.28
CA TRP A 109 -5.39 1.18 13.86
C TRP A 109 -4.89 2.61 13.63
N GLU A 110 -5.24 3.53 14.50
CA GLU A 110 -4.80 4.92 14.41
C GLU A 110 -3.29 5.01 14.61
N SER A 111 -2.78 4.37 15.64
CA SER A 111 -1.33 4.31 15.92
C SER A 111 -0.57 3.62 14.79
N PHE A 112 -1.15 2.58 14.17
CA PHE A 112 -0.55 1.93 13.00
C PHE A 112 -0.45 2.87 11.80
N LEU A 113 -1.51 3.63 11.51
CA LEU A 113 -1.51 4.60 10.42
C LEU A 113 -0.53 5.76 10.68
N ASP A 114 -0.39 6.18 11.92
CA ASP A 114 0.57 7.20 12.31
C ASP A 114 2.01 6.72 12.12
N GLU A 115 2.31 5.47 12.48
CA GLU A 115 3.65 4.88 12.35
C GLU A 115 4.10 4.73 10.89
N ILE A 116 3.19 4.49 9.97
CA ILE A 116 3.51 4.42 8.54
C ILE A 116 3.61 5.82 7.88
N GLU A 117 3.46 6.89 8.66
CA GLU A 117 3.70 8.29 8.28
C GLU A 117 2.98 8.73 6.99
N LEU A 118 1.74 8.27 6.76
CA LEU A 118 0.96 8.62 5.56
C LEU A 118 0.71 10.14 5.42
N ASN A 119 0.75 10.89 6.49
CA ASN A 119 0.67 12.35 6.50
C ASN A 119 1.81 13.01 5.71
N THR A 120 2.99 12.39 5.64
CA THR A 120 4.13 12.89 4.85
C THR A 120 3.80 12.96 3.36
N LEU A 121 2.94 12.06 2.86
CA LEU A 121 2.44 12.10 1.48
C LEU A 121 1.54 13.31 1.25
N GLU A 122 0.67 13.63 2.21
CA GLU A 122 -0.20 14.80 2.12
C GLU A 122 0.59 16.11 2.15
N GLU A 123 1.63 16.19 3.01
CA GLU A 123 2.56 17.31 3.10
C GLU A 123 3.37 17.46 1.80
N ALA A 124 3.74 16.35 1.17
CA ALA A 124 4.40 16.34 -0.13
C ALA A 124 3.46 16.69 -1.31
N GLY A 125 2.18 16.95 -1.04
CA GLY A 125 1.20 17.37 -2.04
C GLY A 125 0.51 16.23 -2.78
N TYR A 126 0.46 15.03 -2.18
CA TYR A 126 -0.25 13.88 -2.70
C TYR A 126 -1.56 13.65 -1.95
N THR A 127 -2.48 12.93 -2.58
CA THR A 127 -3.60 12.24 -1.95
C THR A 127 -3.43 10.76 -2.17
N TYR A 128 -3.93 9.95 -1.22
CA TYR A 128 -3.81 8.49 -1.29
C TYR A 128 -5.11 7.81 -0.89
N GLU A 129 -5.26 6.57 -1.31
CA GLU A 129 -6.23 5.62 -0.78
C GLU A 129 -5.55 4.24 -0.63
N ILE A 130 -5.76 3.60 0.53
CA ILE A 130 -5.47 2.19 0.74
C ILE A 130 -6.82 1.49 0.78
N TRP A 131 -7.01 0.51 -0.08
CA TRP A 131 -8.27 -0.21 -0.19
C TRP A 131 -8.04 -1.69 -0.48
N LYS A 132 -9.09 -2.47 -0.30
CA LYS A 132 -9.11 -3.90 -0.63
C LYS A 132 -10.46 -4.31 -1.21
N ILE A 133 -10.49 -5.49 -1.82
CA ILE A 133 -11.74 -6.14 -2.18
C ILE A 133 -12.22 -6.99 -1.01
N SER A 134 -13.44 -6.76 -0.56
CA SER A 134 -14.07 -7.62 0.45
C SER A 134 -14.22 -9.04 -0.11
N PRO A 135 -13.62 -10.06 0.49
CA PRO A 135 -13.76 -11.42 0.01
C PRO A 135 -15.21 -11.96 0.18
N ALA A 136 -16.00 -11.37 1.07
CA ALA A 136 -17.37 -11.76 1.32
C ALA A 136 -18.37 -11.17 0.31
N THR A 137 -18.15 -9.92 -0.14
CA THR A 137 -19.12 -9.20 -0.99
C THR A 137 -18.56 -8.87 -2.38
N GLY A 138 -17.26 -8.95 -2.59
CA GLY A 138 -16.60 -8.50 -3.81
C GLY A 138 -16.55 -6.98 -3.95
N GLU A 139 -16.91 -6.24 -2.91
CA GLU A 139 -16.97 -4.78 -2.94
C GLU A 139 -15.65 -4.16 -2.53
N HIS A 140 -15.42 -2.95 -3.05
CA HIS A 140 -14.30 -2.09 -2.65
C HIS A 140 -14.51 -1.61 -1.21
N VAL A 141 -13.53 -1.86 -0.35
CA VAL A 141 -13.51 -1.42 1.05
C VAL A 141 -12.30 -0.51 1.24
N SER A 142 -12.55 0.77 1.51
CA SER A 142 -11.48 1.72 1.86
C SER A 142 -10.96 1.44 3.27
N ILE A 143 -9.65 1.32 3.40
CA ILE A 143 -8.95 1.04 4.66
C ILE A 143 -8.44 2.34 5.28
N ALA A 144 -7.84 3.19 4.44
CA ALA A 144 -7.37 4.52 4.81
C ALA A 144 -7.38 5.40 3.56
N HIS A 145 -7.65 6.69 3.72
CA HIS A 145 -7.63 7.62 2.58
C HIS A 145 -7.36 9.06 3.03
N SER A 146 -6.82 9.86 2.11
CA SER A 146 -6.73 11.31 2.23
C SER A 146 -7.37 11.97 1.01
N GLY A 147 -8.27 12.94 1.24
CA GLY A 147 -8.91 13.70 0.16
C GLY A 147 -9.63 12.82 -0.86
N ASN A 148 -9.63 13.24 -2.12
CA ASN A 148 -10.20 12.48 -3.24
C ASN A 148 -9.06 11.82 -4.05
N SER A 149 -8.77 10.57 -3.76
CA SER A 149 -7.70 9.77 -4.39
C SER A 149 -8.16 8.97 -5.61
N ARG A 150 -9.48 8.76 -5.77
CA ARG A 150 -10.05 8.01 -6.91
C ARG A 150 -10.02 8.84 -8.18
N ARG A 151 -8.89 8.81 -8.87
CA ARG A 151 -8.68 9.46 -10.16
C ARG A 151 -8.17 8.45 -11.16
N SER A 152 -8.56 8.63 -12.42
CA SER A 152 -8.13 7.75 -13.53
C SER A 152 -6.63 7.79 -13.81
N ASP A 153 -5.93 8.77 -13.26
CA ASP A 153 -4.48 8.97 -13.37
C ASP A 153 -3.71 8.61 -12.08
N ALA A 154 -4.38 7.96 -11.11
CA ALA A 154 -3.71 7.47 -9.91
C ALA A 154 -2.70 6.38 -10.25
N MET A 155 -1.55 6.40 -9.56
CA MET A 155 -0.59 5.31 -9.58
C MET A 155 -0.99 4.31 -8.51
N GLU A 156 -1.04 3.03 -8.87
CA GLU A 156 -1.41 1.94 -7.99
C GLU A 156 -0.19 1.07 -7.67
N VAL A 157 -0.08 0.68 -6.41
CA VAL A 157 0.89 -0.31 -5.91
C VAL A 157 0.15 -1.38 -5.13
N LEU A 158 0.46 -2.64 -5.41
CA LEU A 158 -0.12 -3.78 -4.69
C LEU A 158 0.74 -4.12 -3.48
N CYS A 159 0.10 -4.16 -2.30
CA CYS A 159 0.71 -4.53 -1.04
C CYS A 159 0.20 -5.90 -0.61
N THR A 160 1.06 -6.91 -0.64
CA THR A 160 0.70 -8.25 -0.18
C THR A 160 0.68 -8.29 1.35
N VAL A 161 -0.46 -8.61 1.91
CA VAL A 161 -0.66 -8.90 3.34
C VAL A 161 -0.95 -10.40 3.51
N PRO A 162 -0.90 -10.97 4.72
CA PRO A 162 -0.88 -12.42 4.92
C PRO A 162 -1.96 -13.21 4.18
N ASN A 163 -3.19 -12.71 4.13
CA ASN A 163 -4.34 -13.40 3.53
C ASN A 163 -5.09 -12.55 2.50
N ASP A 164 -4.48 -11.43 2.05
CA ASP A 164 -5.16 -10.48 1.18
C ASP A 164 -4.15 -9.70 0.32
N THR A 165 -4.64 -8.90 -0.59
CA THR A 165 -3.86 -7.92 -1.35
C THR A 165 -4.51 -6.57 -1.16
N TRP A 166 -3.75 -5.63 -0.60
CA TRP A 166 -4.20 -4.26 -0.47
C TRP A 166 -3.69 -3.43 -1.64
N HIS A 167 -4.53 -2.55 -2.10
CA HIS A 167 -4.27 -1.62 -3.18
C HIS A 167 -3.92 -0.27 -2.57
N PHE A 168 -2.75 0.25 -2.88
CA PHE A 168 -2.32 1.57 -2.48
C PHE A 168 -2.31 2.48 -3.69
N GLU A 169 -3.25 3.40 -3.76
CA GLU A 169 -3.35 4.41 -4.80
C GLU A 169 -2.79 5.75 -4.33
N ILE A 170 -2.04 6.41 -5.18
CA ILE A 170 -1.46 7.73 -4.91
C ILE A 170 -1.61 8.63 -6.14
N VAL A 171 -1.96 9.89 -5.90
CA VAL A 171 -2.08 10.88 -6.97
C VAL A 171 -1.68 12.27 -6.47
N PRO A 172 -0.90 13.05 -7.24
CA PRO A 172 -0.58 14.43 -6.87
C PRO A 172 -1.84 15.30 -6.85
N LYS A 173 -2.02 16.14 -5.83
CA LYS A 173 -3.13 17.10 -5.71
C LYS A 173 -3.30 17.97 -6.95
N ASN A 174 -2.19 18.34 -7.58
CA ASN A 174 -2.14 19.19 -8.78
C ASN A 174 -1.97 18.41 -10.10
N GLY A 175 -2.11 17.06 -10.07
CA GLY A 175 -1.83 16.19 -11.21
C GLY A 175 -0.33 15.97 -11.45
N TRP A 176 0.00 14.97 -12.29
CA TRP A 176 1.38 14.57 -12.60
C TRP A 176 2.17 15.60 -13.41
N LEU A 177 1.46 16.42 -14.18
CA LEU A 177 2.05 17.49 -14.99
C LEU A 177 1.37 18.81 -14.66
N SER A 178 2.12 19.83 -14.26
CA SER A 178 1.58 21.16 -14.13
C SER A 178 1.34 21.78 -15.51
N LEU A 179 0.31 22.59 -15.66
CA LEU A 179 0.04 23.33 -16.90
C LEU A 179 1.24 24.16 -17.37
N LEU A 180 2.01 24.69 -16.42
CA LEU A 180 3.24 25.43 -16.72
C LEU A 180 4.31 24.53 -17.36
N GLN A 181 4.51 23.32 -16.85
CA GLN A 181 5.47 22.36 -17.44
C GLN A 181 5.05 21.97 -18.85
N VAL A 182 3.77 21.67 -19.07
CA VAL A 182 3.24 21.36 -20.41
C VAL A 182 3.49 22.53 -21.37
N PHE A 183 3.22 23.77 -20.94
CA PHE A 183 3.45 24.96 -21.75
C PHE A 183 4.94 25.16 -22.08
N VAL A 184 5.83 24.98 -21.11
CA VAL A 184 7.29 25.10 -21.31
C VAL A 184 7.79 24.05 -22.30
N PHE A 185 7.39 22.78 -22.17
CA PHE A 185 7.77 21.73 -23.13
C PHE A 185 7.25 22.00 -24.54
N PHE A 186 6.01 22.50 -24.65
CA PHE A 186 5.45 22.88 -25.95
C PHE A 186 6.21 24.05 -26.59
N ALA A 187 6.52 25.10 -25.82
CA ALA A 187 7.29 26.23 -26.29
C ALA A 187 8.71 25.85 -26.74
N LEU A 188 9.40 24.99 -25.96
CA LEU A 188 10.71 24.44 -26.34
C LEU A 188 10.63 23.61 -27.64
N GLY A 189 9.61 22.80 -27.79
CA GLY A 189 9.36 22.03 -29.02
C GLY A 189 9.19 22.93 -30.25
N LEU A 190 8.42 24.02 -30.12
CA LEU A 190 8.24 25.02 -31.18
C LEU A 190 9.54 25.72 -31.55
N ILE A 191 10.33 26.13 -30.55
CA ILE A 191 11.65 26.80 -30.80
C ILE A 191 12.57 25.84 -31.54
N LEU A 192 12.70 24.60 -31.12
CA LEU A 192 13.54 23.60 -31.77
C LEU A 192 13.10 23.33 -33.23
N SER A 193 11.77 23.21 -33.45
CA SER A 193 11.20 23.04 -34.78
C SER A 193 11.51 24.24 -35.72
N LEU A 194 11.40 25.45 -35.21
CA LEU A 194 11.76 26.69 -35.95
C LEU A 194 13.24 26.72 -36.29
N LEU A 195 14.11 26.42 -35.35
CA LEU A 195 15.58 26.37 -35.60
C LEU A 195 15.94 25.30 -36.64
N ALA A 196 15.35 24.14 -36.56
CA ALA A 196 15.54 23.08 -37.55
C ALA A 196 15.05 23.49 -38.95
N SER A 197 13.90 24.18 -39.04
CA SER A 197 13.34 24.68 -40.28
C SER A 197 14.24 25.75 -40.93
N ILE A 198 14.75 26.68 -40.11
CA ILE A 198 15.68 27.73 -40.57
C ILE A 198 16.98 27.08 -41.07
N GLY A 199 17.55 26.13 -40.32
CA GLY A 199 18.75 25.41 -40.71
C GLY A 199 18.54 24.63 -42.03
N PHE A 200 17.42 24.00 -42.22
CA PHE A 200 17.06 23.29 -43.43
C PHE A 200 16.95 24.25 -44.64
N LEU A 201 16.30 25.40 -44.47
CA LEU A 201 16.18 26.41 -45.49
C LEU A 201 17.56 27.00 -45.88
N GLN A 202 18.41 27.25 -44.90
CA GLN A 202 19.77 27.72 -45.17
C GLN A 202 20.60 26.68 -45.93
N PHE A 203 20.44 25.40 -45.56
CA PHE A 203 21.12 24.31 -46.26
C PHE A 203 20.65 24.19 -47.72
N GLN A 204 19.34 24.27 -47.97
CA GLN A 204 18.79 24.29 -49.32
C GLN A 204 19.25 25.48 -50.15
N MET A 205 19.30 26.69 -49.57
CA MET A 205 19.78 27.88 -50.25
C MET A 205 21.25 27.79 -50.59
N ARG A 206 22.08 27.17 -49.72
CA ARG A 206 23.51 26.95 -50.04
C ARG A 206 23.64 25.99 -51.22
N ARG A 207 22.96 24.83 -51.20
CA ARG A 207 23.00 23.89 -52.32
C ARG A 207 22.56 24.53 -53.62
N TYR A 208 21.50 25.30 -53.63
CA TYR A 208 21.02 25.98 -54.83
C TYR A 208 22.04 26.99 -55.37
N LYS A 209 22.75 27.75 -54.53
CA LYS A 209 23.84 28.64 -54.94
C LYS A 209 25.02 27.88 -55.53
N ASP A 210 25.40 26.76 -54.90
CA ASP A 210 26.52 25.94 -55.40
C ASP A 210 26.21 25.32 -56.78
N GLU A 211 24.96 24.92 -57.02
CA GLU A 211 24.50 24.43 -58.30
C GLU A 211 24.51 25.52 -59.38
N ILE A 212 24.12 26.76 -59.07
CA ILE A 212 24.18 27.89 -59.98
C ILE A 212 25.66 28.21 -60.36
N HIS A 213 26.52 28.30 -59.34
CA HIS A 213 27.93 28.57 -59.58
C HIS A 213 28.63 27.49 -60.40
N ALA A 214 28.28 26.22 -60.17
CA ALA A 214 28.80 25.11 -61.00
C ALA A 214 28.34 25.23 -62.49
N ALA A 215 27.09 25.59 -62.72
CA ALA A 215 26.54 25.77 -64.08
C ALA A 215 27.14 26.99 -64.79
N GLU A 216 27.42 28.11 -64.04
CA GLU A 216 28.10 29.29 -64.59
C GLU A 216 29.57 28.98 -64.98
N LEU A 217 30.30 28.21 -64.18
CA LEU A 217 31.65 27.76 -64.46
C LEU A 217 31.70 26.84 -65.70
N GLU A 218 30.77 25.90 -65.82
CA GLU A 218 30.68 25.05 -67.05
C GLU A 218 30.47 25.87 -68.32
N LYS A 219 29.57 26.86 -68.28
CA LYS A 219 29.35 27.75 -69.41
C LYS A 219 30.60 28.54 -69.79
N ALA A 220 31.28 29.12 -68.81
CA ALA A 220 32.52 29.90 -69.03
C ALA A 220 33.66 29.05 -69.65
N VAL A 221 33.72 27.75 -69.29
CA VAL A 221 34.72 26.80 -69.87
C VAL A 221 34.35 26.39 -71.30
N GLN A 222 33.04 26.35 -71.63
CA GLN A 222 32.60 26.03 -73.02
C GLN A 222 32.77 27.20 -74.01
N GLU A 223 32.80 28.46 -73.52
CA GLU A 223 32.98 29.70 -74.33
C GLU A 223 34.42 30.10 -74.51
N ALA A 224 35.37 29.48 -73.83
CA ALA A 224 36.81 29.72 -73.94
C ALA A 224 37.51 28.74 -74.91
#